data_b6fd155be4525c3c65fe864fe937f3ed
#
_entry.id   b6fd155be4525c3c65fe864fe937f3ed
#
_cell.length_a   1.000
_cell.length_b   1.000
_cell.length_c   1.000
_cell.angle_alpha   90.00
_cell.angle_beta   90.00
_cell.angle_gamma   90.00
#
_symmetry.space_group_name_H-M   'P 1'
#
loop_
_entity.id
_entity.type
_entity.pdbx_description
1 polymer ?
#
loop_
_entity_poly.entity_id
_entity_poly.type
_entity_poly.pdbx_seq_one_letter_code
_entity_poly.pdbx_strand_id
1 'polypeptide(L)'
;MSVHNYEPEALLFAGIAGHTMLVRREFLQREEIWVDKFFYDWSIAVSAYLYDHRGIVKIDEPLNWHRSHENEAALKQNLDLFLQSKKKPTYQPYLYGFRNYRRLQQKPNWKRFYTFVREHSDPSLYPLLHQMATLMLKNDVISLLKLCRLCMKHRQTIYPVKEKAQGIRGMIRGFFYPFIFSYRCSTFDLKQ
;
A
#
# COMPACT_ATOMS: atom_id res chain seq x y z
N MET A 1 4.76 -3.01 10.15
CA MET A 1 4.96 -1.56 9.96
C MET A 1 3.66 -0.90 10.34
N SER A 2 3.61 -0.19 11.45
CA SER A 2 2.42 0.60 11.80
C SER A 2 2.24 1.68 10.74
N VAL A 3 1.08 1.69 10.08
CA VAL A 3 0.71 2.76 9.16
C VAL A 3 0.27 3.93 10.03
N HIS A 4 1.00 5.02 9.98
CA HIS A 4 0.65 6.26 10.69
C HIS A 4 -0.07 7.25 9.78
N ASN A 5 -0.31 6.87 8.52
CA ASN A 5 -0.98 7.69 7.53
C ASN A 5 -2.15 6.90 6.94
N TYR A 6 -3.35 7.36 7.21
CA TYR A 6 -4.61 6.74 6.81
C TYR A 6 -5.27 7.44 5.62
N GLU A 7 -4.54 8.32 4.94
CA GLU A 7 -5.05 8.95 3.73
C GLU A 7 -5.31 7.88 2.64
N PRO A 8 -6.37 8.03 1.84
CA PRO A 8 -6.76 7.00 0.88
C PRO A 8 -5.66 6.68 -0.15
N GLU A 9 -4.86 7.66 -0.55
CA GLU A 9 -3.75 7.46 -1.46
C GLU A 9 -2.62 6.64 -0.85
N ALA A 10 -2.41 6.73 0.47
CA ALA A 10 -1.42 5.92 1.17
C ALA A 10 -1.81 4.43 1.14
N LEU A 11 -3.10 4.12 1.11
CA LEU A 11 -3.62 2.76 1.05
C LEU A 11 -3.36 2.06 -0.29
N LEU A 12 -2.99 2.79 -1.35
CA LEU A 12 -2.49 2.17 -2.59
C LEU A 12 -1.15 1.46 -2.41
N PHE A 13 -0.40 1.82 -1.37
CA PHE A 13 0.97 1.36 -1.12
C PHE A 13 1.17 0.72 0.25
N ALA A 14 0.17 0.76 1.13
CA ALA A 14 0.26 0.20 2.46
C ALA A 14 -1.12 -0.25 2.94
N GLY A 15 -1.20 -1.46 3.49
CA GLY A 15 -2.41 -1.93 4.18
C GLY A 15 -2.40 -1.56 5.66
N ILE A 16 -3.57 -1.58 6.27
CA ILE A 16 -3.74 -1.51 7.71
C ILE A 16 -3.84 -2.94 8.22
N ALA A 17 -3.07 -3.29 9.25
CA ALA A 17 -3.11 -4.65 9.77
C ALA A 17 -4.49 -4.99 10.33
N GLY A 18 -5.08 -6.10 9.89
CA GLY A 18 -6.45 -6.48 10.23
C GLY A 18 -6.75 -6.56 11.73
N HIS A 19 -5.76 -7.01 12.52
CA HIS A 19 -5.90 -7.08 13.98
C HIS A 19 -5.91 -5.71 14.69
N THR A 20 -5.64 -4.63 13.96
CA THR A 20 -5.70 -3.25 14.48
C THR A 20 -6.94 -2.50 14.02
N MET A 21 -7.86 -3.17 13.32
CA MET A 21 -9.08 -2.56 12.81
C MET A 21 -10.30 -2.96 13.64
N LEU A 22 -11.13 -1.98 13.97
CA LEU A 22 -12.50 -2.18 14.42
C LEU A 22 -13.44 -1.80 13.27
N VAL A 23 -14.22 -2.75 12.80
CA VAL A 23 -15.07 -2.57 11.62
C VAL A 23 -16.51 -2.92 11.99
N ARG A 24 -17.46 -2.12 11.53
CA ARG A 24 -18.88 -2.39 11.72
C ARG A 24 -19.28 -3.66 10.98
N ARG A 25 -20.08 -4.49 11.63
CA ARG A 25 -20.56 -5.76 11.07
C ARG A 25 -21.30 -5.56 9.75
N GLU A 26 -22.17 -4.56 9.69
CA GLU A 26 -22.97 -4.24 8.48
C GLU A 26 -22.07 -3.86 7.29
N PHE A 27 -20.92 -3.21 7.57
CA PHE A 27 -19.95 -2.90 6.52
C PHE A 27 -19.28 -4.16 5.98
N LEU A 28 -18.92 -5.12 6.86
CA LEU A 28 -18.29 -6.38 6.46
C LEU A 28 -19.24 -7.33 5.69
N GLN A 29 -20.54 -7.13 5.80
CA GLN A 29 -21.56 -7.93 5.10
C GLN A 29 -21.78 -7.48 3.64
N ARG A 30 -21.19 -6.37 3.23
CA ARG A 30 -21.25 -5.89 1.85
C ARG A 30 -20.33 -6.70 0.95
N GLU A 31 -20.88 -7.25 -0.14
CA GLU A 31 -20.09 -8.02 -1.09
C GLU A 31 -19.14 -7.13 -1.90
N GLU A 32 -19.52 -5.91 -2.18
CA GLU A 32 -18.79 -4.94 -3.00
C GLU A 32 -17.48 -4.44 -2.39
N ILE A 33 -17.26 -4.65 -1.08
CA ILE A 33 -16.01 -4.19 -0.43
C ILE A 33 -14.84 -5.17 -0.62
N TRP A 34 -15.12 -6.37 -1.12
CA TRP A 34 -14.12 -7.43 -1.20
C TRP A 34 -13.45 -7.47 -2.58
N VAL A 35 -12.14 -7.38 -2.58
CA VAL A 35 -11.34 -7.60 -3.79
C VAL A 35 -10.98 -9.08 -3.88
N ASP A 36 -11.48 -9.77 -4.93
CA ASP A 36 -11.25 -11.20 -5.12
C ASP A 36 -9.75 -11.55 -5.11
N LYS A 37 -9.39 -12.56 -4.30
CA LYS A 37 -8.02 -13.06 -4.15
C LYS A 37 -7.00 -11.97 -3.80
N PHE A 38 -7.40 -10.99 -3.00
CA PHE A 38 -6.53 -9.96 -2.48
C PHE A 38 -6.56 -9.94 -0.94
N PHE A 39 -5.65 -9.19 -0.33
CA PHE A 39 -5.60 -9.05 1.12
C PHE A 39 -6.88 -8.40 1.66
N TYR A 40 -7.53 -9.09 2.60
CA TYR A 40 -8.80 -8.62 3.17
C TYR A 40 -8.66 -7.28 3.88
N ASP A 41 -7.56 -7.09 4.61
CA ASP A 41 -7.27 -5.88 5.36
C ASP A 41 -7.06 -4.65 4.46
N TRP A 42 -6.44 -4.82 3.30
CA TRP A 42 -6.33 -3.76 2.29
C TRP A 42 -7.69 -3.46 1.63
N SER A 43 -8.46 -4.51 1.32
CA SER A 43 -9.79 -4.36 0.74
C SER A 43 -10.70 -3.57 1.67
N ILE A 44 -10.77 -3.93 2.94
CA ILE A 44 -11.57 -3.23 3.96
C ILE A 44 -11.11 -1.77 4.09
N ALA A 45 -9.80 -1.54 4.21
CA ALA A 45 -9.27 -0.20 4.45
C ALA A 45 -9.57 0.76 3.29
N VAL A 46 -9.34 0.35 2.04
CA VAL A 46 -9.63 1.21 0.89
C VAL A 46 -11.14 1.40 0.69
N SER A 47 -11.93 0.34 0.88
CA SER A 47 -13.38 0.39 0.74
C SER A 47 -14.06 1.29 1.77
N ALA A 48 -13.44 1.47 2.96
CA ALA A 48 -13.94 2.40 3.96
C ALA A 48 -13.99 3.85 3.44
N TYR A 49 -13.10 4.23 2.53
CA TYR A 49 -13.15 5.54 1.86
C TYR A 49 -14.10 5.55 0.66
N LEU A 50 -14.15 4.45 -0.10
CA LEU A 50 -14.92 4.40 -1.34
C LEU A 50 -16.44 4.33 -1.09
N TYR A 51 -16.86 3.66 -0.01
CA TYR A 51 -18.26 3.38 0.29
C TYR A 51 -18.80 4.02 1.57
N ASP A 52 -17.92 4.48 2.45
CA ASP A 52 -18.31 5.26 3.63
C ASP A 52 -17.45 6.54 3.67
N HIS A 53 -18.04 7.67 3.29
CA HIS A 53 -17.37 8.98 3.24
C HIS A 53 -16.77 9.45 4.59
N ARG A 54 -17.11 8.77 5.69
CA ARG A 54 -16.49 8.99 6.99
C ARG A 54 -15.08 8.39 7.09
N GLY A 55 -14.75 7.47 6.17
CA GLY A 55 -13.42 6.89 6.05
C GLY A 55 -12.96 6.14 7.30
N ILE A 56 -11.70 6.32 7.65
CA ILE A 56 -11.04 5.64 8.76
C ILE A 56 -10.77 6.63 9.89
N VAL A 57 -11.24 6.31 11.09
CA VAL A 57 -10.94 7.06 12.32
C VAL A 57 -9.79 6.38 13.04
N LYS A 58 -8.73 7.13 13.31
CA LYS A 58 -7.61 6.67 14.12
C LYS A 58 -7.94 6.84 15.59
N ILE A 59 -7.75 5.78 16.37
CA ILE A 59 -7.80 5.82 17.83
C ILE A 59 -6.36 5.78 18.33
N ASP A 60 -5.93 6.82 19.07
CA ASP A 60 -4.55 6.94 19.55
C ASP A 60 -4.26 6.13 20.83
N GLU A 61 -5.28 5.48 21.37
CA GLU A 61 -5.17 4.62 22.55
C GLU A 61 -4.88 3.16 22.15
N PRO A 62 -4.01 2.45 22.88
CA PRO A 62 -3.78 1.03 22.66
C PRO A 62 -5.00 0.22 23.12
N LEU A 63 -5.81 -0.25 22.15
CA LEU A 63 -7.03 -1.00 22.42
C LEU A 63 -6.83 -2.53 22.44
N ASN A 64 -5.71 -3.02 21.93
CA ASN A 64 -5.42 -4.45 21.90
C ASN A 64 -3.94 -4.74 22.15
N TRP A 65 -3.67 -5.97 22.61
CA TRP A 65 -2.33 -6.50 22.78
C TRP A 65 -2.13 -7.62 21.78
N HIS A 66 -1.17 -7.46 20.90
CA HIS A 66 -0.78 -8.51 19.96
C HIS A 66 0.31 -9.39 20.59
N ARG A 67 -0.03 -10.65 20.85
CA ARG A 67 0.93 -11.63 21.36
C ARG A 67 1.69 -12.24 20.18
N SER A 68 2.98 -11.98 20.09
CA SER A 68 3.84 -12.67 19.13
C SER A 68 4.18 -14.07 19.61
N HIS A 69 4.04 -15.05 18.74
CA HIS A 69 4.45 -16.43 18.98
C HIS A 69 5.65 -16.77 18.10
N GLU A 70 6.59 -17.57 18.59
CA GLU A 70 7.80 -17.97 17.84
C GLU A 70 7.48 -18.66 16.51
N ASN A 71 6.32 -19.32 16.41
CA ASN A 71 5.85 -20.01 15.21
C ASN A 71 4.96 -19.15 14.30
N GLU A 72 4.79 -17.87 14.60
CA GLU A 72 3.98 -16.99 13.77
C GLU A 72 4.62 -16.83 12.38
N ALA A 73 3.84 -17.13 11.33
CA ALA A 73 4.32 -17.06 9.95
C ALA A 73 4.85 -15.65 9.60
N ALA A 74 4.17 -14.61 10.10
CA ALA A 74 4.60 -13.22 9.93
C ALA A 74 5.92 -12.92 10.65
N LEU A 75 6.16 -13.51 11.83
CA LEU A 75 7.40 -13.33 12.58
C LEU A 75 8.58 -14.00 11.85
N LYS A 76 8.42 -15.25 11.41
CA LYS A 76 9.44 -15.96 10.62
C LYS A 76 9.76 -15.20 9.34
N GLN A 77 8.73 -14.78 8.61
CA GLN A 77 8.91 -14.02 7.38
C GLN A 77 9.58 -12.66 7.63
N ASN A 78 9.20 -11.94 8.71
CA ASN A 78 9.82 -10.68 9.08
C ASN A 78 11.26 -10.87 9.55
N LEU A 79 11.57 -11.95 10.28
CA LEU A 79 12.94 -12.27 10.70
C LEU A 79 13.83 -12.59 9.50
N ASP A 80 13.35 -13.41 8.57
CA ASP A 80 14.06 -13.73 7.33
C ASP A 80 14.28 -12.48 6.47
N LEU A 81 13.26 -11.63 6.34
CA LEU A 81 13.37 -10.36 5.64
C LEU A 81 14.34 -9.41 6.35
N PHE A 82 14.34 -9.36 7.68
CA PHE A 82 15.25 -8.56 8.47
C PHE A 82 16.69 -9.06 8.34
N LEU A 83 16.91 -10.36 8.43
CA LEU A 83 18.25 -10.97 8.25
C LEU A 83 18.76 -10.80 6.82
N GLN A 84 17.87 -10.92 5.82
CA GLN A 84 18.18 -10.63 4.43
C GLN A 84 18.44 -9.13 4.19
N SER A 85 17.72 -8.23 4.86
CA SER A 85 17.90 -6.79 4.71
C SER A 85 19.24 -6.31 5.27
N LYS A 86 19.75 -6.95 6.32
CA LYS A 86 21.10 -6.67 6.83
C LYS A 86 22.22 -7.06 5.86
N LYS A 87 21.95 -8.02 4.95
CA LYS A 87 22.92 -8.50 3.95
C LYS A 87 22.80 -7.80 2.59
N LYS A 88 21.73 -7.03 2.36
CA LYS A 88 21.47 -6.40 1.06
C LYS A 88 21.73 -4.89 1.11
N PRO A 89 22.47 -4.35 0.13
CA PRO A 89 22.70 -2.92 0.05
C PRO A 89 21.38 -2.15 -0.05
N THR A 90 21.28 -1.01 0.64
CA THR A 90 20.09 -0.16 0.69
C THR A 90 19.68 0.43 -0.66
N TYR A 91 20.55 0.36 -1.68
CA TYR A 91 20.28 0.85 -3.03
C TYR A 91 19.55 -0.18 -3.94
N GLN A 92 19.42 -1.44 -3.52
CA GLN A 92 18.74 -2.47 -4.35
C GLN A 92 17.31 -2.10 -4.80
N PRO A 93 16.46 -1.46 -3.98
CA PRO A 93 15.15 -1.01 -4.44
C PRO A 93 15.23 -0.06 -5.64
N TYR A 94 16.29 0.74 -5.74
CA TYR A 94 16.48 1.69 -6.84
C TYR A 94 17.02 1.00 -8.10
N LEU A 95 17.96 0.07 -7.95
CA LEU A 95 18.55 -0.67 -9.07
C LEU A 95 17.55 -1.62 -9.73
N TYR A 96 16.81 -2.36 -8.92
CA TYR A 96 15.87 -3.37 -9.42
C TYR A 96 14.41 -2.88 -9.45
N GLY A 97 14.17 -1.62 -9.11
CA GLY A 97 12.85 -1.05 -8.92
C GLY A 97 11.98 -1.17 -10.15
N PHE A 98 12.49 -0.82 -11.33
CA PHE A 98 11.75 -0.91 -12.59
C PHE A 98 11.34 -2.34 -12.92
N ARG A 99 12.26 -3.30 -12.80
CA ARG A 99 11.98 -4.72 -13.03
C ARG A 99 10.91 -5.24 -12.05
N ASN A 100 11.02 -4.86 -10.78
CA ASN A 100 10.06 -5.28 -9.76
C ASN A 100 8.69 -4.61 -9.95
N TYR A 101 8.67 -3.35 -10.39
CA TYR A 101 7.44 -2.66 -10.73
C TYR A 101 6.69 -3.37 -11.87
N ARG A 102 7.39 -3.73 -12.94
CA ARG A 102 6.78 -4.50 -14.04
C ARG A 102 6.26 -5.87 -13.59
N ARG A 103 6.99 -6.56 -12.72
CA ARG A 103 6.55 -7.83 -12.13
C ARG A 103 5.30 -7.65 -11.28
N LEU A 104 5.22 -6.58 -10.48
CA LEU A 104 4.05 -6.27 -9.69
C LEU A 104 2.81 -6.09 -10.57
N GLN A 105 2.93 -5.33 -11.66
CA GLN A 105 1.85 -5.09 -12.60
C GLN A 105 1.35 -6.35 -13.32
N GLN A 106 2.21 -7.36 -13.45
CA GLN A 106 1.84 -8.65 -14.03
C GLN A 106 1.10 -9.56 -13.06
N LYS A 107 1.14 -9.28 -11.74
CA LYS A 107 0.45 -10.10 -10.73
C LYS A 107 -1.06 -9.84 -10.78
N PRO A 108 -1.90 -10.87 -11.04
CA PRO A 108 -3.34 -10.67 -11.25
C PRO A 108 -4.06 -10.04 -10.06
N ASN A 109 -3.67 -10.41 -8.83
CA ASN A 109 -4.24 -9.88 -7.59
C ASN A 109 -4.00 -8.36 -7.43
N TRP A 110 -2.79 -7.86 -7.73
CA TRP A 110 -2.50 -6.43 -7.71
C TRP A 110 -3.26 -5.68 -8.81
N LYS A 111 -3.36 -6.27 -10.00
CA LYS A 111 -4.13 -5.70 -11.09
C LYS A 111 -5.62 -5.58 -10.71
N ARG A 112 -6.20 -6.61 -10.08
CA ARG A 112 -7.57 -6.57 -9.57
C ARG A 112 -7.76 -5.46 -8.54
N PHE A 113 -6.85 -5.33 -7.58
CA PHE A 113 -6.91 -4.29 -6.56
C PHE A 113 -6.91 -2.88 -7.17
N TYR A 114 -5.96 -2.57 -8.06
CA TYR A 114 -5.92 -1.24 -8.68
C TYR A 114 -7.08 -1.00 -9.64
N THR A 115 -7.59 -2.03 -10.30
CA THR A 115 -8.81 -1.95 -11.11
C THR A 115 -10.01 -1.62 -10.23
N PHE A 116 -10.17 -2.33 -9.13
CA PHE A 116 -11.21 -2.08 -8.14
C PHE A 116 -11.17 -0.62 -7.63
N VAL A 117 -10.00 -0.16 -7.20
CA VAL A 117 -9.87 1.23 -6.71
C VAL A 117 -10.22 2.24 -7.79
N ARG A 118 -9.74 2.06 -9.02
CA ARG A 118 -10.06 2.95 -10.14
C ARG A 118 -11.56 2.99 -10.45
N GLU A 119 -12.22 1.84 -10.47
CA GLU A 119 -13.63 1.73 -10.86
C GLU A 119 -14.58 2.29 -9.79
N HIS A 120 -14.20 2.20 -8.51
CA HIS A 120 -15.04 2.63 -7.40
C HIS A 120 -14.64 4.00 -6.81
N SER A 121 -13.49 4.57 -7.19
CA SER A 121 -13.13 5.92 -6.77
C SER A 121 -13.79 6.97 -7.65
N ASP A 122 -14.62 7.81 -7.05
CA ASP A 122 -15.16 8.98 -7.73
C ASP A 122 -14.05 10.01 -8.00
N PRO A 123 -13.76 10.34 -9.27
CA PRO A 123 -12.71 11.30 -9.61
C PRO A 123 -12.97 12.72 -9.07
N SER A 124 -14.22 13.06 -8.74
CA SER A 124 -14.57 14.36 -8.16
C SER A 124 -14.23 14.44 -6.67
N LEU A 125 -14.38 13.32 -5.95
CA LEU A 125 -14.11 13.23 -4.52
C LEU A 125 -12.65 12.82 -4.24
N TYR A 126 -12.13 11.91 -5.04
CA TYR A 126 -10.78 11.32 -4.85
C TYR A 126 -9.92 11.40 -6.13
N PRO A 127 -9.68 12.62 -6.66
CA PRO A 127 -9.00 12.77 -7.95
C PRO A 127 -7.60 12.19 -7.96
N LEU A 128 -6.85 12.34 -6.87
CA LEU A 128 -5.48 11.83 -6.77
C LEU A 128 -5.46 10.30 -6.67
N LEU A 129 -6.33 9.71 -5.84
CA LEU A 129 -6.48 8.27 -5.69
C LEU A 129 -6.80 7.60 -7.03
N HIS A 130 -7.83 8.13 -7.73
CA HIS A 130 -8.26 7.65 -9.05
C HIS A 130 -7.14 7.73 -10.09
N GLN A 131 -6.46 8.88 -10.15
CA GLN A 131 -5.33 9.10 -11.07
C GLN A 131 -4.19 8.12 -10.80
N MET A 132 -3.81 7.93 -9.54
CA MET A 132 -2.72 7.03 -9.17
C MET A 132 -3.08 5.57 -9.45
N ALA A 133 -4.29 5.11 -9.11
CA ALA A 133 -4.75 3.76 -9.45
C ALA A 133 -4.74 3.53 -10.97
N THR A 134 -5.18 4.52 -11.75
CA THR A 134 -5.13 4.47 -13.21
C THR A 134 -3.69 4.33 -13.74
N LEU A 135 -2.74 5.07 -13.17
CA LEU A 135 -1.33 5.00 -13.58
C LEU A 135 -0.68 3.66 -13.19
N MET A 136 -1.08 3.09 -12.04
CA MET A 136 -0.61 1.77 -11.60
C MET A 136 -1.03 0.63 -12.54
N LEU A 137 -2.10 0.81 -13.31
CA LEU A 137 -2.59 -0.16 -14.29
C LEU A 137 -1.89 -0.07 -15.65
N LYS A 138 -1.22 1.05 -15.93
CA LYS A 138 -0.53 1.28 -17.22
C LYS A 138 0.89 0.75 -17.19
N ASN A 139 1.26 -0.02 -18.23
CA ASN A 139 2.58 -0.66 -18.34
C ASN A 139 3.53 0.09 -19.27
N ASP A 140 3.51 1.41 -19.26
CA ASP A 140 4.39 2.26 -20.05
C ASP A 140 5.27 3.17 -19.18
N VAL A 141 6.42 3.56 -19.71
CA VAL A 141 7.42 4.36 -19.01
C VAL A 141 6.90 5.77 -18.67
N ILE A 142 6.11 6.35 -19.57
CA ILE A 142 5.57 7.70 -19.39
C ILE A 142 4.61 7.73 -18.20
N SER A 143 3.71 6.75 -18.12
CA SER A 143 2.79 6.59 -16.99
C SER A 143 3.53 6.34 -15.68
N LEU A 144 4.60 5.55 -15.69
CA LEU A 144 5.44 5.34 -14.51
C LEU A 144 6.12 6.63 -14.06
N LEU A 145 6.68 7.43 -14.99
CA LEU A 145 7.28 8.73 -14.65
C LEU A 145 6.25 9.71 -14.09
N LYS A 146 5.03 9.72 -14.64
CA LYS A 146 3.91 10.51 -14.09
C LYS A 146 3.59 10.07 -12.68
N LEU A 147 3.50 8.75 -12.41
CA LEU A 147 3.26 8.20 -11.08
C LEU A 147 4.38 8.59 -10.10
N CYS A 148 5.65 8.48 -10.50
CA CYS A 148 6.79 8.91 -9.69
C CYS A 148 6.73 10.40 -9.33
N ARG A 149 6.35 11.26 -10.29
CA ARG A 149 6.15 12.70 -10.03
C ARG A 149 5.00 12.97 -9.08
N LEU A 150 3.88 12.26 -9.21
CA LEU A 150 2.77 12.35 -8.27
C LEU A 150 3.18 11.92 -6.87
N CYS A 151 3.86 10.78 -6.73
CA CYS A 151 4.37 10.31 -5.45
C CYS A 151 5.35 11.29 -4.81
N MET A 152 6.19 11.96 -5.60
CA MET A 152 7.10 13.00 -5.13
C MET A 152 6.32 14.24 -4.64
N LYS A 153 5.36 14.72 -5.44
CA LYS A 153 4.54 15.90 -5.14
C LYS A 153 3.70 15.69 -3.88
N HIS A 154 3.03 14.54 -3.78
CA HIS A 154 2.10 14.19 -2.70
C HIS A 154 2.73 13.27 -1.66
N ARG A 155 4.06 13.30 -1.48
CA ARG A 155 4.79 12.40 -0.57
C ARG A 155 4.33 12.45 0.87
N GLN A 156 3.87 13.59 1.35
CA GLN A 156 3.38 13.75 2.73
C GLN A 156 2.04 13.02 2.94
N THR A 157 1.21 12.95 1.91
CA THR A 157 -0.06 12.23 1.92
C THR A 157 0.15 10.72 1.75
N ILE A 158 1.09 10.33 0.88
CA ILE A 158 1.27 8.92 0.47
C ILE A 158 2.19 8.16 1.43
N TYR A 159 3.19 8.82 2.02
CA TYR A 159 4.18 8.13 2.83
C TYR A 159 3.60 7.68 4.17
N PRO A 160 3.81 6.41 4.60
CA PRO A 160 3.27 5.93 5.86
C PRO A 160 3.89 6.62 7.09
N VAL A 161 5.05 7.25 6.96
CA VAL A 161 5.76 7.96 8.03
C VAL A 161 6.07 9.37 7.54
N LYS A 162 5.29 10.35 8.01
CA LYS A 162 5.34 11.76 7.53
C LYS A 162 6.73 12.41 7.70
N GLU A 163 7.45 12.08 8.76
CA GLU A 163 8.81 12.61 9.02
C GLU A 163 9.81 12.20 7.91
N LYS A 164 9.65 11.01 7.34
CA LYS A 164 10.50 10.52 6.24
C LYS A 164 10.20 11.17 4.90
N ALA A 165 9.09 11.88 4.79
CA ALA A 165 8.66 12.58 3.59
C ALA A 165 9.22 14.01 3.49
N GLN A 166 9.92 14.51 4.52
CA GLN A 166 10.40 15.89 4.59
C GLN A 166 11.74 16.09 3.85
N GLY A 167 11.98 17.33 3.44
CA GLY A 167 13.22 17.77 2.83
C GLY A 167 13.56 17.10 1.48
N ILE A 168 14.78 17.32 1.01
CA ILE A 168 15.29 16.79 -0.27
C ILE A 168 15.31 15.26 -0.28
N ARG A 169 15.70 14.64 0.83
CA ARG A 169 15.69 13.17 0.95
C ARG A 169 14.28 12.60 0.84
N GLY A 170 13.28 13.30 1.40
CA GLY A 170 11.88 12.94 1.26
C GLY A 170 11.38 13.07 -0.19
N MET A 171 11.83 14.09 -0.93
CA MET A 171 11.52 14.25 -2.36
C MET A 171 12.07 13.09 -3.20
N ILE A 172 13.34 12.74 -3.01
CA ILE A 172 13.98 11.63 -3.73
C ILE A 172 13.26 10.31 -3.40
N ARG A 173 13.01 10.03 -2.13
CA ARG A 173 12.24 8.84 -1.72
C ARG A 173 10.83 8.83 -2.29
N GLY A 174 10.16 9.97 -2.30
CA GLY A 174 8.84 10.12 -2.91
C GLY A 174 8.84 9.77 -4.38
N PHE A 175 9.81 10.29 -5.14
CA PHE A 175 9.96 9.96 -6.56
C PHE A 175 10.17 8.45 -6.79
N PHE A 176 11.02 7.81 -6.00
CA PHE A 176 11.30 6.38 -6.11
C PHE A 176 10.31 5.49 -5.34
N TYR A 177 9.24 6.05 -4.77
CA TYR A 177 8.33 5.28 -3.93
C TYR A 177 7.64 4.10 -4.65
N PRO A 178 7.19 4.22 -5.92
CA PRO A 178 6.66 3.08 -6.67
C PRO A 178 7.66 1.92 -6.76
N PHE A 179 8.95 2.21 -6.90
CA PHE A 179 10.01 1.20 -6.97
C PHE A 179 10.29 0.55 -5.62
N ILE A 180 10.35 1.36 -4.56
CA ILE A 180 10.55 0.88 -3.18
C ILE A 180 9.41 -0.04 -2.77
N PHE A 181 8.18 0.36 -3.08
CA PHE A 181 6.99 -0.42 -2.83
C PHE A 181 7.03 -1.74 -3.60
N SER A 182 7.26 -1.71 -4.90
CA SER A 182 7.30 -2.89 -5.75
C SER A 182 8.40 -3.87 -5.36
N TYR A 183 9.55 -3.37 -4.92
CA TYR A 183 10.62 -4.20 -4.37
C TYR A 183 10.18 -4.94 -3.12
N ARG A 184 9.47 -4.28 -2.21
CA ARG A 184 8.92 -4.91 -1.01
C ARG A 184 7.87 -5.96 -1.36
N CYS A 185 6.93 -5.63 -2.26
CA CYS A 185 5.87 -6.55 -2.67
C CYS A 185 6.37 -7.73 -3.51
N SER A 186 7.53 -7.60 -4.20
CA SER A 186 8.11 -8.72 -4.95
C SER A 186 8.66 -9.82 -4.05
N THR A 187 8.97 -9.48 -2.78
CA THR A 187 9.41 -10.46 -1.78
C THR A 187 8.24 -11.16 -1.08
N PHE A 188 7.02 -10.62 -1.21
CA PHE A 188 5.80 -11.27 -0.76
C PHE A 188 5.23 -12.10 -1.92
N ASP A 189 5.74 -13.31 -2.12
CA ASP A 189 5.02 -14.29 -2.89
C ASP A 189 3.87 -14.78 -2.02
N LEU A 190 2.67 -14.31 -2.35
CA LEU A 190 1.45 -14.99 -1.95
C LEU A 190 1.52 -16.37 -2.60
N LYS A 191 1.99 -17.36 -1.85
CA LYS A 191 1.79 -18.74 -2.21
C LYS A 191 0.26 -18.91 -2.24
N GLN A 192 -0.27 -18.93 -3.44
CA GLN A 192 -1.63 -19.38 -3.71
C GLN A 192 -1.75 -20.87 -3.44
#